data_46195167d47ae6a5838f3ca3a6749f88
#
_entry.id   46195167d47ae6a5838f3ca3a6749f88
#
_cell.length_a   1.000
_cell.length_b   1.000
_cell.length_c   1.000
_cell.angle_alpha   90.00
_cell.angle_beta   90.00
_cell.angle_gamma   90.00
#
_symmetry.space_group_name_H-M   'P 1'
#
loop_
_entity.id
_entity.type
_entity.pdbx_description
1 polymer ?
#
loop_
_entity_poly.entity_id
_entity_poly.type
_entity_poly.pdbx_seq_one_letter_code
_entity_poly.pdbx_strand_id
1 'polypeptide(L)'
;MTVINGSGSGAYAAGSTVLIQANTPAAGSQFSKWVTESQGVSLASVSTTPTTFTMPANNVTITAEYTAASATPTNTTGGTGRSGNDSGSTRVDITKPGISNKDLATANVNGSTDNFIVKITETDEATRAVQEALTNKYGTLDNILYYAMDISLYDSTGTLKITDTSGLSVDITIPIPDALVAYGGNTMAGAVVNGNQLESLNENFTTINGVPCIRFTATHFSPYTIYVDTGNLTEGMLDTTPKTGDPIHPKWFLSIGLASLSIILFLKKDKKVKVKTA
;
A
#
# COMPACT_ATOMS: atom_id res chain seq x y z
N MET A 1 9.49 -16.99 23.95
CA MET A 1 8.42 -16.62 23.02
C MET A 1 8.46 -17.53 21.80
N THR A 2 7.28 -17.94 21.29
CA THR A 2 7.14 -18.83 20.11
C THR A 2 6.20 -18.18 19.09
N VAL A 3 6.61 -18.17 17.84
CA VAL A 3 5.75 -17.80 16.68
C VAL A 3 5.50 -19.06 15.87
N ILE A 4 4.25 -19.39 15.63
CA ILE A 4 3.81 -20.54 14.83
C ILE A 4 3.40 -20.00 13.45
N ASN A 5 3.85 -20.67 12.39
CA ASN A 5 3.64 -20.28 11.00
C ASN A 5 4.23 -18.89 10.66
N GLY A 6 5.29 -18.47 11.38
CA GLY A 6 5.93 -17.19 11.19
C GLY A 6 7.35 -17.16 11.75
N SER A 7 8.00 -16.03 11.63
CA SER A 7 9.31 -15.71 12.17
C SER A 7 9.20 -14.69 13.32
N GLY A 8 10.26 -14.59 14.16
CA GLY A 8 10.30 -13.73 15.35
C GLY A 8 10.30 -14.49 16.66
N SER A 9 10.40 -15.83 16.64
CA SER A 9 10.61 -16.63 17.86
C SER A 9 11.96 -16.31 18.51
N GLY A 10 11.99 -16.27 19.85
CA GLY A 10 13.24 -15.98 20.56
C GLY A 10 13.04 -15.69 22.03
N ALA A 11 14.15 -15.34 22.71
CA ALA A 11 14.16 -14.84 24.07
C ALA A 11 14.20 -13.31 24.05
N TYR A 12 13.19 -12.69 24.63
CA TYR A 12 13.03 -11.24 24.68
C TYR A 12 12.82 -10.78 26.11
N ALA A 13 13.37 -9.64 26.46
CA ALA A 13 13.14 -9.03 27.76
C ALA A 13 11.70 -8.48 27.83
N ALA A 14 11.08 -8.54 29.02
CA ALA A 14 9.79 -7.89 29.23
C ALA A 14 9.92 -6.38 28.93
N GLY A 15 8.91 -5.82 28.23
CA GLY A 15 8.87 -4.43 27.80
C GLY A 15 9.58 -4.16 26.45
N SER A 16 10.32 -5.12 25.87
CA SER A 16 10.91 -4.93 24.55
C SER A 16 9.86 -5.00 23.43
N THR A 17 10.06 -4.22 22.38
CA THR A 17 9.26 -4.32 21.15
C THR A 17 9.75 -5.50 20.32
N VAL A 18 8.85 -6.40 19.98
CA VAL A 18 9.12 -7.60 19.19
C VAL A 18 8.42 -7.48 17.83
N LEU A 19 9.18 -7.69 16.76
CA LEU A 19 8.66 -7.81 15.40
C LEU A 19 8.38 -9.28 15.08
N ILE A 20 7.20 -9.55 14.51
CA ILE A 20 6.81 -10.87 14.01
C ILE A 20 6.36 -10.78 12.56
N GLN A 21 6.67 -11.81 11.78
CA GLN A 21 6.29 -11.89 10.38
C GLN A 21 5.73 -13.27 10.06
N ALA A 22 4.59 -13.33 9.38
CA ALA A 22 4.01 -14.59 8.91
C ALA A 22 4.86 -15.20 7.79
N ASN A 23 4.88 -16.52 7.71
CA ASN A 23 5.50 -17.23 6.60
C ASN A 23 4.77 -16.90 5.29
N THR A 24 5.47 -17.09 4.18
CA THR A 24 4.85 -16.99 2.85
C THR A 24 3.68 -17.99 2.78
N PRO A 25 2.47 -17.53 2.42
CA PRO A 25 1.33 -18.42 2.27
C PRO A 25 1.59 -19.51 1.24
N ALA A 26 1.05 -20.70 1.46
CA ALA A 26 1.02 -21.74 0.42
C ALA A 26 0.20 -21.27 -0.78
N ALA A 27 0.48 -21.85 -1.97
CA ALA A 27 -0.30 -21.55 -3.18
C ALA A 27 -1.81 -21.75 -2.93
N GLY A 28 -2.61 -20.74 -3.28
CA GLY A 28 -4.04 -20.73 -3.02
C GLY A 28 -4.44 -20.36 -1.59
N SER A 29 -3.52 -19.87 -0.76
CA SER A 29 -3.78 -19.35 0.58
C SER A 29 -3.26 -17.93 0.73
N GLN A 30 -3.83 -17.18 1.66
CA GLN A 30 -3.37 -15.85 2.06
C GLN A 30 -3.31 -15.74 3.58
N PHE A 31 -2.43 -14.87 4.09
CA PHE A 31 -2.42 -14.53 5.50
C PHE A 31 -3.77 -13.92 5.89
N SER A 32 -4.34 -14.38 6.99
CA SER A 32 -5.62 -13.89 7.50
C SER A 32 -5.43 -12.98 8.69
N LYS A 33 -4.82 -13.50 9.74
CA LYS A 33 -4.63 -12.76 10.98
C LYS A 33 -3.61 -13.43 11.89
N TRP A 34 -3.17 -12.69 12.90
CA TRP A 34 -2.46 -13.21 14.05
C TRP A 34 -3.45 -13.58 15.16
N VAL A 35 -3.21 -14.71 15.81
CA VAL A 35 -3.98 -15.19 16.95
C VAL A 35 -3.04 -15.50 18.11
N THR A 36 -3.45 -15.12 19.32
CA THR A 36 -2.74 -15.47 20.55
C THR A 36 -3.73 -15.70 21.69
N GLU A 37 -3.46 -16.70 22.51
CA GLU A 37 -4.16 -16.95 23.77
C GLU A 37 -3.34 -16.45 24.97
N SER A 38 -2.12 -15.93 24.72
CA SER A 38 -1.22 -15.44 25.76
C SER A 38 -1.74 -14.12 26.32
N GLN A 39 -1.85 -14.04 27.65
CA GLN A 39 -2.29 -12.81 28.32
C GLN A 39 -1.26 -11.69 28.19
N GLY A 40 -1.75 -10.46 28.14
CA GLY A 40 -0.92 -9.25 28.10
C GLY A 40 -0.27 -8.97 26.75
N VAL A 41 -0.65 -9.67 25.69
CA VAL A 41 -0.19 -9.40 24.32
C VAL A 41 -1.17 -8.46 23.63
N SER A 42 -0.69 -7.29 23.20
CA SER A 42 -1.42 -6.35 22.37
C SER A 42 -0.61 -6.12 21.09
N LEU A 43 -1.08 -6.68 19.99
CA LEU A 43 -0.46 -6.53 18.67
C LEU A 43 -0.80 -5.14 18.10
N ALA A 44 0.16 -4.49 17.47
CA ALA A 44 -0.08 -3.23 16.76
C ALA A 44 -1.13 -3.40 15.65
N SER A 45 -1.13 -4.58 15.00
CA SER A 45 -2.20 -5.01 14.10
C SER A 45 -2.33 -6.53 14.14
N VAL A 46 -3.54 -7.04 14.16
CA VAL A 46 -3.81 -8.48 14.06
C VAL A 46 -3.93 -8.95 12.62
N SER A 47 -4.19 -8.05 11.68
CA SER A 47 -4.49 -8.36 10.28
C SER A 47 -3.35 -8.05 9.32
N THR A 48 -2.24 -7.49 9.80
CA THR A 48 -1.06 -7.18 8.97
C THR A 48 0.13 -8.06 9.33
N THR A 49 0.98 -8.32 8.36
CA THR A 49 2.28 -8.97 8.53
C THR A 49 3.31 -8.26 7.66
N PRO A 50 4.45 -7.79 8.24
CA PRO A 50 4.85 -7.92 9.64
C PRO A 50 3.99 -7.07 10.60
N THR A 51 4.04 -7.40 11.91
CA THR A 51 3.44 -6.59 12.97
C THR A 51 4.34 -6.60 14.20
N THR A 52 4.08 -5.70 15.15
CA THR A 52 4.85 -5.59 16.37
C THR A 52 3.96 -5.69 17.61
N PHE A 53 4.57 -6.02 18.75
CA PHE A 53 3.94 -5.93 20.07
C PHE A 53 4.98 -5.72 21.15
N THR A 54 4.54 -5.31 22.34
CA THR A 54 5.41 -5.20 23.51
C THR A 54 5.43 -6.53 24.27
N MET A 55 6.60 -7.11 24.51
CA MET A 55 6.77 -8.39 25.20
C MET A 55 6.29 -8.28 26.65
N PRO A 56 5.30 -9.07 27.08
CA PRO A 56 4.92 -9.12 28.49
C PRO A 56 5.92 -9.95 29.32
N ALA A 57 5.76 -9.95 30.65
CA ALA A 57 6.64 -10.69 31.57
C ALA A 57 6.34 -12.21 31.64
N ASN A 58 5.60 -12.76 30.70
CA ASN A 58 5.21 -14.18 30.62
C ASN A 58 5.58 -14.78 29.27
N ASN A 59 5.44 -16.11 29.18
CA ASN A 59 5.62 -16.82 27.91
C ASN A 59 4.53 -16.43 26.92
N VAL A 60 4.92 -16.18 25.67
CA VAL A 60 4.03 -15.78 24.58
C VAL A 60 4.09 -16.81 23.47
N THR A 61 2.91 -17.19 22.97
CA THR A 61 2.74 -17.95 21.73
C THR A 61 1.79 -17.19 20.83
N ILE A 62 2.21 -16.91 19.59
CA ILE A 62 1.44 -16.21 18.57
C ILE A 62 1.44 -17.07 17.32
N THR A 63 0.27 -17.25 16.71
CA THR A 63 0.06 -18.07 15.50
C THR A 63 -0.39 -17.20 14.35
N ALA A 64 0.25 -17.34 13.19
CA ALA A 64 -0.28 -16.81 11.94
C ALA A 64 -1.33 -17.80 11.39
N GLU A 65 -2.52 -17.29 11.14
CA GLU A 65 -3.61 -18.02 10.48
C GLU A 65 -3.68 -17.62 9.00
N TYR A 66 -4.04 -18.60 8.17
CA TYR A 66 -4.19 -18.43 6.73
C TYR A 66 -5.58 -18.88 6.31
N THR A 67 -6.14 -18.20 5.32
CA THR A 67 -7.39 -18.60 4.68
C THR A 67 -7.11 -18.94 3.22
N ALA A 68 -8.02 -19.68 2.59
CA ALA A 68 -7.97 -19.87 1.14
C ALA A 68 -7.92 -18.48 0.48
N ALA A 69 -6.96 -18.26 -0.39
CA ALA A 69 -6.99 -17.09 -1.24
C ALA A 69 -8.26 -17.19 -2.09
N SER A 70 -9.07 -16.12 -2.09
CA SER A 70 -10.20 -16.04 -3.00
C SER A 70 -9.65 -16.27 -4.41
N ALA A 71 -10.19 -17.25 -5.13
CA ALA A 71 -9.65 -17.66 -6.43
C ALA A 71 -9.48 -16.42 -7.32
N THR A 72 -8.23 -16.11 -7.66
CA THR A 72 -7.92 -15.09 -8.66
C THR A 72 -8.55 -15.54 -9.97
N PRO A 73 -9.41 -14.76 -10.63
CA PRO A 73 -9.84 -15.10 -11.97
C PRO A 73 -8.61 -15.11 -12.86
N THR A 74 -8.22 -16.28 -13.33
CA THR A 74 -7.16 -16.47 -14.30
C THR A 74 -7.58 -15.77 -15.59
N ASN A 75 -6.92 -14.67 -15.93
CA ASN A 75 -7.12 -13.99 -17.20
C ASN A 75 -6.53 -14.87 -18.33
N THR A 76 -7.33 -15.80 -18.83
CA THR A 76 -6.99 -16.58 -20.02
C THR A 76 -7.50 -15.84 -21.23
N THR A 77 -6.60 -15.29 -22.01
CA THR A 77 -6.85 -14.78 -23.36
C THR A 77 -7.35 -15.92 -24.24
N GLY A 78 -8.58 -15.79 -24.70
CA GLY A 78 -9.12 -16.48 -25.86
C GLY A 78 -9.71 -17.88 -25.64
N GLY A 79 -11.04 -17.98 -25.79
CA GLY A 79 -11.71 -19.26 -26.03
C GLY A 79 -13.16 -19.29 -25.50
N THR A 80 -14.10 -19.27 -26.41
CA THR A 80 -15.55 -19.43 -26.23
C THR A 80 -15.94 -20.65 -25.40
N GLY A 81 -16.76 -20.46 -24.33
CA GLY A 81 -17.39 -21.58 -23.63
C GLY A 81 -18.19 -21.10 -22.40
N ARG A 82 -19.50 -21.01 -22.55
CA ARG A 82 -20.50 -20.72 -21.51
C ARG A 82 -20.50 -21.79 -20.42
N SER A 83 -20.53 -21.36 -19.13
CA SER A 83 -21.54 -21.82 -18.16
C SER A 83 -21.36 -21.23 -16.76
N GLY A 84 -22.34 -20.53 -16.24
CA GLY A 84 -22.87 -20.59 -14.89
C GLY A 84 -22.21 -19.76 -13.78
N ASN A 85 -22.91 -18.71 -13.31
CA ASN A 85 -22.67 -17.80 -12.18
C ASN A 85 -21.58 -16.74 -12.37
N ASP A 86 -21.89 -15.72 -13.16
CA ASP A 86 -21.15 -14.47 -13.25
C ASP A 86 -21.43 -13.57 -12.04
N SER A 87 -20.53 -13.59 -11.05
CA SER A 87 -20.23 -12.35 -10.34
C SER A 87 -19.50 -11.47 -11.33
N GLY A 88 -20.00 -10.24 -11.57
CA GLY A 88 -19.53 -9.33 -12.60
C GLY A 88 -17.99 -9.21 -12.64
N SER A 89 -17.41 -9.37 -13.83
CA SER A 89 -15.96 -9.26 -14.02
C SER A 89 -15.56 -7.78 -13.97
N THR A 90 -14.74 -7.41 -12.97
CA THR A 90 -14.20 -6.06 -12.83
C THR A 90 -12.76 -6.04 -13.33
N ARG A 91 -12.48 -5.18 -14.32
CA ARG A 91 -11.14 -4.94 -14.81
C ARG A 91 -10.53 -3.71 -14.14
N VAL A 92 -9.23 -3.75 -13.85
CA VAL A 92 -8.46 -2.58 -13.39
C VAL A 92 -7.64 -2.03 -14.56
N ASP A 93 -7.70 -0.73 -14.76
CA ASP A 93 -6.94 -0.01 -15.78
C ASP A 93 -6.09 1.07 -15.10
N ILE A 94 -4.78 0.84 -14.98
CA ILE A 94 -3.82 1.75 -14.34
C ILE A 94 -3.06 2.48 -15.42
N THR A 95 -3.37 3.75 -15.64
CA THR A 95 -2.65 4.63 -16.57
C THR A 95 -1.59 5.47 -15.87
N LYS A 96 -1.72 5.71 -14.55
CA LYS A 96 -0.72 6.45 -13.78
C LYS A 96 0.64 5.73 -13.83
N PRO A 97 1.76 6.45 -14.13
CA PRO A 97 3.10 5.90 -14.08
C PRO A 97 3.56 5.60 -12.63
N GLY A 98 4.64 4.82 -12.48
CA GLY A 98 5.25 4.53 -11.17
C GLY A 98 4.65 3.35 -10.45
N ILE A 99 3.89 2.50 -11.12
CA ILE A 99 3.51 1.16 -10.66
C ILE A 99 4.00 0.15 -11.69
N SER A 100 4.94 -0.70 -11.29
CA SER A 100 5.33 -1.89 -12.04
C SER A 100 4.34 -3.03 -11.80
N ASN A 101 4.31 -4.02 -12.71
CA ASN A 101 3.43 -5.20 -12.61
C ASN A 101 1.93 -4.88 -12.51
N LYS A 102 1.46 -3.89 -13.27
CA LYS A 102 0.06 -3.42 -13.26
C LYS A 102 -0.97 -4.52 -13.49
N ASP A 103 -0.62 -5.57 -14.21
CA ASP A 103 -1.41 -6.78 -14.50
C ASP A 103 -1.75 -7.61 -13.26
N LEU A 104 -1.07 -7.37 -12.15
CA LEU A 104 -1.43 -7.96 -10.84
C LEU A 104 -2.52 -7.18 -10.12
N ALA A 105 -2.91 -6.02 -10.63
CA ALA A 105 -3.97 -5.24 -10.03
C ALA A 105 -5.32 -5.94 -10.25
N THR A 106 -6.09 -6.02 -9.16
CA THR A 106 -7.43 -6.61 -9.17
C THR A 106 -8.41 -5.70 -8.44
N ALA A 107 -9.67 -5.76 -8.85
CA ALA A 107 -10.75 -5.10 -8.14
C ALA A 107 -11.98 -6.01 -8.11
N ASN A 108 -12.78 -5.88 -7.06
CA ASN A 108 -14.08 -6.51 -6.94
C ASN A 108 -15.09 -5.45 -6.49
N VAL A 109 -16.14 -5.23 -7.30
CA VAL A 109 -17.23 -4.30 -6.97
C VAL A 109 -18.29 -5.05 -6.19
N ASN A 110 -18.58 -4.58 -4.99
CA ASN A 110 -19.66 -5.10 -4.14
C ASN A 110 -20.88 -4.19 -4.27
N GLY A 111 -22.06 -4.77 -4.14
CA GLY A 111 -23.35 -4.05 -4.25
C GLY A 111 -23.94 -4.00 -5.65
N SER A 112 -23.29 -4.61 -6.65
CA SER A 112 -23.83 -4.79 -8.01
C SER A 112 -23.35 -6.08 -8.64
N THR A 113 -24.09 -6.58 -9.60
CA THR A 113 -23.74 -7.73 -10.47
C THR A 113 -23.24 -7.29 -11.86
N ASP A 114 -23.17 -5.99 -12.11
CA ASP A 114 -22.72 -5.46 -13.38
C ASP A 114 -21.19 -5.60 -13.55
N ASN A 115 -20.77 -5.56 -14.80
CA ASN A 115 -19.33 -5.53 -15.13
C ASN A 115 -18.83 -4.08 -15.11
N PHE A 116 -17.73 -3.86 -14.43
CA PHE A 116 -17.14 -2.53 -14.30
C PHE A 116 -15.68 -2.50 -14.73
N ILE A 117 -15.20 -1.28 -14.99
CA ILE A 117 -13.78 -0.97 -15.11
C ILE A 117 -13.41 0.04 -14.04
N VAL A 118 -12.48 -0.31 -13.17
CA VAL A 118 -11.85 0.59 -12.20
C VAL A 118 -10.67 1.25 -12.89
N LYS A 119 -10.71 2.56 -13.07
CA LYS A 119 -9.59 3.32 -13.62
C LYS A 119 -8.81 4.00 -12.51
N ILE A 120 -7.50 3.81 -12.52
CA ILE A 120 -6.55 4.47 -11.62
C ILE A 120 -5.68 5.40 -12.47
N THR A 121 -5.89 6.71 -12.30
CA THR A 121 -5.30 7.73 -13.16
C THR A 121 -4.53 8.77 -12.33
N GLU A 122 -3.75 9.59 -13.00
CA GLU A 122 -3.16 10.80 -12.46
C GLU A 122 -3.97 12.01 -12.90
N THR A 123 -4.30 12.89 -11.95
CA THR A 123 -4.84 14.20 -12.23
C THR A 123 -4.18 15.24 -11.32
N ASP A 124 -3.98 16.45 -11.83
CA ASP A 124 -3.42 17.55 -11.01
C ASP A 124 -4.32 17.85 -9.81
N GLU A 125 -5.63 17.68 -9.99
CA GLU A 125 -6.61 17.87 -8.92
C GLU A 125 -6.43 16.85 -7.81
N ALA A 126 -6.32 15.56 -8.14
CA ALA A 126 -6.10 14.50 -7.17
C ALA A 126 -4.76 14.71 -6.44
N THR A 127 -3.70 15.05 -7.16
CA THR A 127 -2.39 15.32 -6.58
C THR A 127 -2.45 16.47 -5.58
N ARG A 128 -3.08 17.59 -5.94
CA ARG A 128 -3.23 18.75 -5.05
C ARG A 128 -4.08 18.41 -3.81
N ALA A 129 -5.22 17.74 -4.00
CA ALA A 129 -6.10 17.38 -2.89
C ALA A 129 -5.40 16.44 -1.90
N VAL A 130 -4.62 15.47 -2.38
CA VAL A 130 -3.81 14.58 -1.53
C VAL A 130 -2.73 15.36 -0.79
N GLN A 131 -2.03 16.29 -1.44
CA GLN A 131 -1.02 17.13 -0.78
C GLN A 131 -1.64 17.97 0.34
N GLU A 132 -2.77 18.59 0.09
CA GLU A 132 -3.49 19.38 1.10
C GLU A 132 -3.93 18.51 2.29
N ALA A 133 -4.51 17.32 2.01
CA ALA A 133 -4.97 16.41 3.04
C ALA A 133 -3.82 15.84 3.89
N LEU A 134 -2.68 15.48 3.26
CA LEU A 134 -1.48 15.05 3.97
C LEU A 134 -0.87 16.17 4.79
N THR A 135 -0.82 17.40 4.24
CA THR A 135 -0.32 18.58 4.97
C THR A 135 -1.19 18.90 6.18
N ASN A 136 -2.52 18.81 6.04
CA ASN A 136 -3.44 19.02 7.16
C ASN A 136 -3.25 17.98 8.27
N LYS A 137 -2.94 16.72 7.90
CA LYS A 137 -2.75 15.64 8.87
C LYS A 137 -1.38 15.70 9.57
N TYR A 138 -0.31 16.00 8.82
CA TYR A 138 1.08 15.89 9.30
C TYR A 138 1.79 17.23 9.50
N GLY A 139 1.18 18.35 9.09
CA GLY A 139 1.75 19.68 9.19
C GLY A 139 2.73 20.00 8.07
N THR A 140 3.61 19.08 7.69
CA THR A 140 4.57 19.20 6.57
C THR A 140 4.63 17.90 5.77
N LEU A 141 5.19 17.96 4.56
CA LEU A 141 5.41 16.78 3.72
C LEU A 141 6.89 16.34 3.69
N ASP A 142 7.75 16.92 4.52
CA ASP A 142 9.20 16.66 4.45
C ASP A 142 9.57 15.19 4.68
N ASN A 143 8.78 14.50 5.50
CA ASN A 143 8.97 13.08 5.82
C ASN A 143 7.85 12.20 5.25
N ILE A 144 7.03 12.70 4.35
CA ILE A 144 5.93 11.95 3.75
C ILE A 144 6.25 11.64 2.29
N LEU A 145 6.45 10.36 2.00
CA LEU A 145 6.46 9.87 0.62
C LEU A 145 5.05 9.45 0.26
N TYR A 146 4.56 9.87 -0.88
CA TYR A 146 3.18 9.57 -1.29
C TYR A 146 3.04 9.37 -2.80
N TYR A 147 2.00 8.61 -3.15
CA TYR A 147 1.57 8.34 -4.50
C TYR A 147 0.08 8.66 -4.61
N ALA A 148 -0.22 9.86 -5.10
CA ALA A 148 -1.58 10.35 -5.28
C ALA A 148 -2.21 9.73 -6.54
N MET A 149 -3.48 9.37 -6.50
CA MET A 149 -4.22 8.80 -7.64
C MET A 149 -5.69 9.19 -7.59
N ASP A 150 -6.32 9.27 -8.75
CA ASP A 150 -7.78 9.29 -8.89
C ASP A 150 -8.27 7.87 -9.16
N ILE A 151 -9.23 7.41 -8.38
CA ILE A 151 -9.89 6.13 -8.58
C ILE A 151 -11.32 6.41 -9.04
N SER A 152 -11.66 5.93 -10.21
CA SER A 152 -12.96 6.15 -10.82
C SER A 152 -13.55 4.85 -11.35
N LEU A 153 -14.86 4.69 -11.22
CA LEU A 153 -15.60 3.55 -11.72
C LEU A 153 -16.24 3.88 -13.08
N TYR A 154 -16.13 2.96 -14.01
CA TYR A 154 -16.69 3.07 -15.35
C TYR A 154 -17.54 1.84 -15.69
N ASP A 155 -18.46 1.99 -16.64
CA ASP A 155 -19.19 0.89 -17.22
C ASP A 155 -18.26 -0.15 -17.87
N SER A 156 -18.81 -1.28 -18.29
CA SER A 156 -18.05 -2.39 -18.89
C SER A 156 -17.33 -2.00 -20.19
N THR A 157 -17.75 -0.92 -20.85
CA THR A 157 -17.09 -0.38 -22.06
C THR A 157 -15.92 0.55 -21.72
N GLY A 158 -15.87 1.06 -20.48
CA GLY A 158 -14.87 2.03 -20.02
C GLY A 158 -15.08 3.44 -20.56
N THR A 159 -16.25 3.74 -21.11
CA THR A 159 -16.56 5.06 -21.71
C THR A 159 -17.41 5.93 -20.80
N LEU A 160 -18.35 5.34 -20.07
CA LEU A 160 -19.25 6.07 -19.17
C LEU A 160 -18.76 5.97 -17.74
N LYS A 161 -18.38 7.11 -17.15
CA LYS A 161 -18.05 7.20 -15.72
C LYS A 161 -19.32 7.03 -14.89
N ILE A 162 -19.30 6.13 -13.92
CA ILE A 162 -20.38 5.94 -12.95
C ILE A 162 -20.26 7.04 -11.91
N THR A 163 -21.27 7.89 -11.84
CA THR A 163 -21.32 9.04 -10.91
C THR A 163 -22.15 8.76 -9.67
N ASP A 164 -23.18 7.91 -9.80
CA ASP A 164 -23.92 7.41 -8.65
C ASP A 164 -23.31 6.08 -8.19
N THR A 165 -22.61 6.13 -7.11
CA THR A 165 -21.92 4.99 -6.50
C THR A 165 -22.52 4.62 -5.14
N SER A 166 -23.73 5.10 -4.86
CA SER A 166 -24.46 4.83 -3.63
C SER A 166 -24.65 3.32 -3.44
N GLY A 167 -24.25 2.81 -2.30
CA GLY A 167 -24.34 1.38 -1.99
C GLY A 167 -23.28 0.50 -2.66
N LEU A 168 -22.37 1.08 -3.43
CA LEU A 168 -21.22 0.35 -3.99
C LEU A 168 -19.98 0.50 -3.10
N SER A 169 -19.20 -0.56 -3.06
CA SER A 169 -17.82 -0.51 -2.54
C SER A 169 -16.93 -1.34 -3.46
N VAL A 170 -15.64 -0.99 -3.51
CA VAL A 170 -14.69 -1.71 -4.36
C VAL A 170 -13.51 -2.16 -3.52
N ASP A 171 -13.32 -3.48 -3.45
CA ASP A 171 -12.09 -4.06 -2.91
C ASP A 171 -11.02 -4.00 -3.99
N ILE A 172 -9.99 -3.21 -3.75
CA ILE A 172 -8.90 -2.97 -4.70
C ILE A 172 -7.62 -3.57 -4.15
N THR A 173 -6.90 -4.30 -4.99
CA THR A 173 -5.52 -4.73 -4.72
C THR A 173 -4.64 -4.21 -5.84
N ILE A 174 -3.60 -3.47 -5.50
CA ILE A 174 -2.63 -2.95 -6.47
C ILE A 174 -1.20 -3.21 -5.99
N PRO A 175 -0.25 -3.41 -6.90
CA PRO A 175 1.16 -3.40 -6.56
C PRO A 175 1.52 -2.08 -5.86
N ILE A 176 2.38 -2.16 -4.85
CA ILE A 176 2.89 -0.95 -4.20
C ILE A 176 3.65 -0.11 -5.23
N PRO A 177 3.40 1.21 -5.29
CA PRO A 177 4.15 2.09 -6.19
C PRO A 177 5.66 1.94 -6.03
N ASP A 178 6.39 1.94 -7.15
CA ASP A 178 7.83 1.64 -7.19
C ASP A 178 8.66 2.47 -6.20
N ALA A 179 8.29 3.73 -6.01
CA ALA A 179 8.94 4.62 -5.04
C ALA A 179 8.71 4.24 -3.57
N LEU A 180 7.71 3.42 -3.28
CA LEU A 180 7.30 3.02 -1.93
C LEU A 180 7.61 1.55 -1.61
N VAL A 181 8.03 0.75 -2.60
CA VAL A 181 8.28 -0.69 -2.43
C VAL A 181 9.28 -0.99 -1.32
N ALA A 182 10.32 -0.15 -1.15
CA ALA A 182 11.33 -0.32 -0.11
C ALA A 182 10.78 -0.24 1.32
N TYR A 183 9.60 0.32 1.50
CA TYR A 183 8.96 0.52 2.81
C TYR A 183 7.99 -0.60 3.18
N GLY A 184 7.68 -1.48 2.25
CA GLY A 184 6.91 -2.71 2.48
C GLY A 184 5.61 -2.48 3.25
N GLY A 185 5.44 -3.21 4.35
CA GLY A 185 4.26 -3.13 5.22
C GLY A 185 4.10 -1.82 6.01
N ASN A 186 5.02 -0.86 5.89
CA ASN A 186 4.86 0.49 6.45
C ASN A 186 4.12 1.44 5.50
N THR A 187 3.72 0.97 4.32
CA THR A 187 2.86 1.72 3.42
C THR A 187 1.44 1.75 3.93
N MET A 188 0.83 2.92 3.86
CA MET A 188 -0.53 3.20 4.29
C MET A 188 -1.38 3.60 3.09
N ALA A 189 -2.68 3.34 3.16
CA ALA A 189 -3.64 3.84 2.18
C ALA A 189 -4.56 4.89 2.81
N GLY A 190 -4.91 5.90 2.04
CA GLY A 190 -5.81 6.96 2.47
C GLY A 190 -6.66 7.48 1.33
N ALA A 191 -7.84 7.96 1.69
CA ALA A 191 -8.76 8.64 0.78
C ALA A 191 -8.93 10.09 1.22
N VAL A 192 -9.08 11.00 0.25
CA VAL A 192 -9.39 12.39 0.53
C VAL A 192 -10.90 12.56 0.64
N VAL A 193 -11.37 13.00 1.79
CA VAL A 193 -12.78 13.25 2.08
C VAL A 193 -13.00 14.71 2.44
N ASN A 194 -14.21 15.22 2.26
CA ASN A 194 -14.60 16.60 2.58
C ASN A 194 -13.64 17.65 2.00
N GLY A 195 -13.05 17.36 0.84
CA GLY A 195 -12.19 18.25 0.08
C GLY A 195 -10.73 18.27 0.50
N ASN A 196 -10.38 18.06 1.77
CA ASN A 196 -9.00 18.18 2.26
C ASN A 196 -8.67 17.39 3.54
N GLN A 197 -9.48 16.42 3.91
CA GLN A 197 -9.22 15.54 5.04
C GLN A 197 -8.74 14.19 4.54
N LEU A 198 -7.74 13.63 5.21
CA LEU A 198 -7.26 12.29 4.92
C LEU A 198 -7.94 11.28 5.84
N GLU A 199 -8.82 10.47 5.27
CA GLU A 199 -9.34 9.26 5.89
C GLU A 199 -8.33 8.13 5.72
N SER A 200 -7.92 7.52 6.84
CA SER A 200 -7.08 6.32 6.79
C SER A 200 -7.95 5.12 6.47
N LEU A 201 -7.55 4.33 5.48
CA LEU A 201 -8.26 3.13 5.07
C LEU A 201 -7.75 1.92 5.86
N ASN A 202 -8.60 0.90 5.98
CA ASN A 202 -8.18 -0.42 6.45
C ASN A 202 -7.46 -1.11 5.30
N GLU A 203 -6.13 -0.95 5.26
CA GLU A 203 -5.29 -1.59 4.27
C GLU A 203 -4.72 -2.91 4.78
N ASN A 204 -4.46 -3.81 3.84
CA ASN A 204 -3.71 -5.04 4.07
C ASN A 204 -2.53 -5.09 3.11
N PHE A 205 -1.33 -5.24 3.67
CA PHE A 205 -0.15 -5.56 2.90
C PHE A 205 -0.19 -7.04 2.49
N THR A 206 0.08 -7.34 1.24
CA THR A 206 0.13 -8.70 0.70
C THR A 206 1.22 -8.84 -0.35
N THR A 207 1.49 -10.07 -0.78
CA THR A 207 2.45 -10.35 -1.85
C THR A 207 1.79 -11.27 -2.87
N ILE A 208 1.79 -10.84 -4.14
CA ILE A 208 1.27 -11.64 -5.26
C ILE A 208 2.43 -11.96 -6.20
N ASN A 209 2.72 -13.25 -6.39
CA ASN A 209 3.85 -13.71 -7.22
C ASN A 209 5.20 -13.08 -6.84
N GLY A 210 5.42 -12.83 -5.54
CA GLY A 210 6.63 -12.17 -5.05
C GLY A 210 6.63 -10.64 -5.15
N VAL A 211 5.58 -10.04 -5.71
CA VAL A 211 5.42 -8.58 -5.82
C VAL A 211 4.64 -8.04 -4.63
N PRO A 212 5.18 -7.06 -3.89
CA PRO A 212 4.45 -6.41 -2.81
C PRO A 212 3.21 -5.67 -3.32
N CYS A 213 2.08 -5.92 -2.70
CA CYS A 213 0.80 -5.31 -3.04
C CYS A 213 0.14 -4.74 -1.78
N ILE A 214 -0.71 -3.74 -1.99
CA ILE A 214 -1.58 -3.19 -0.96
C ILE A 214 -3.03 -3.42 -1.36
N ARG A 215 -3.84 -3.85 -0.39
CA ARG A 215 -5.28 -4.07 -0.56
C ARG A 215 -6.04 -3.12 0.36
N PHE A 216 -7.08 -2.49 -0.17
CA PHE A 216 -8.00 -1.64 0.60
C PHE A 216 -9.39 -1.64 -0.05
N THR A 217 -10.39 -1.19 0.72
CA THR A 217 -11.77 -1.04 0.21
C THR A 217 -12.05 0.44 -0.01
N ALA A 218 -12.46 0.78 -1.23
CA ALA A 218 -12.95 2.10 -1.61
C ALA A 218 -14.48 2.14 -1.48
N THR A 219 -15.01 3.04 -0.66
CA THR A 219 -16.45 3.26 -0.45
C THR A 219 -16.97 4.53 -1.12
N HIS A 220 -16.09 5.35 -1.63
CA HIS A 220 -16.37 6.54 -2.43
C HIS A 220 -15.27 6.70 -3.48
N PHE A 221 -15.56 7.41 -4.55
CA PHE A 221 -14.63 7.62 -5.65
C PHE A 221 -14.15 9.06 -5.60
N SER A 222 -12.98 9.23 -4.99
CA SER A 222 -12.31 10.50 -4.72
C SER A 222 -10.81 10.31 -4.90
N PRO A 223 -9.99 11.35 -4.75
CA PRO A 223 -8.55 11.17 -4.72
C PRO A 223 -8.13 10.24 -3.58
N TYR A 224 -7.24 9.33 -3.91
CA TYR A 224 -6.62 8.36 -3.00
C TYR A 224 -5.12 8.55 -2.97
N THR A 225 -4.50 8.02 -1.93
CA THR A 225 -3.04 8.00 -1.82
C THR A 225 -2.56 6.71 -1.18
N ILE A 226 -1.42 6.21 -1.67
CA ILE A 226 -0.57 5.29 -0.92
C ILE A 226 0.60 6.12 -0.42
N TYR A 227 0.93 6.04 0.86
CA TYR A 227 1.93 6.90 1.45
C TYR A 227 2.69 6.21 2.59
N VAL A 228 3.83 6.80 2.95
CA VAL A 228 4.68 6.38 4.07
C VAL A 228 5.09 7.62 4.85
N ASP A 229 4.95 7.57 6.17
CA ASP A 229 5.56 8.54 7.06
C ASP A 229 6.96 8.03 7.46
N THR A 230 7.98 8.55 6.79
CA THR A 230 9.37 8.16 7.01
C THR A 230 9.95 8.72 8.32
N GLY A 231 9.32 9.75 8.88
CA GLY A 231 9.75 10.35 10.16
C GLY A 231 9.47 9.45 11.37
N ASN A 232 8.54 8.51 11.24
CA ASN A 232 8.18 7.55 12.29
C ASN A 232 8.77 6.15 12.07
N LEU A 233 9.59 5.96 11.04
CA LEU A 233 10.27 4.68 10.81
C LEU A 233 11.51 4.58 11.71
N THR A 234 11.60 3.54 12.52
CA THR A 234 12.82 3.22 13.25
C THR A 234 13.84 2.53 12.33
N GLU A 235 15.13 2.83 12.52
CA GLU A 235 16.21 2.12 11.82
C GLU A 235 16.06 0.60 12.04
N GLY A 236 15.83 -0.15 10.97
CA GLY A 236 15.55 -1.60 11.00
C GLY A 236 14.20 -1.99 10.36
N MET A 237 13.30 -1.04 10.10
CA MET A 237 12.06 -1.28 9.36
C MET A 237 12.23 -1.20 7.83
N LEU A 238 13.38 -0.75 7.37
CA LEU A 238 13.74 -0.83 5.95
C LEU A 238 14.20 -2.25 5.65
N ASP A 239 13.46 -2.98 4.82
CA ASP A 239 13.95 -4.24 4.25
C ASP A 239 15.10 -3.91 3.29
N THR A 240 16.30 -3.82 3.84
CA THR A 240 17.54 -3.59 3.08
C THR A 240 18.18 -4.89 2.60
N THR A 241 17.52 -6.03 2.78
CA THR A 241 18.06 -7.30 2.31
C THR A 241 17.90 -7.41 0.79
N PRO A 242 19.01 -7.42 0.02
CA PRO A 242 18.92 -7.75 -1.41
C PRO A 242 18.41 -9.17 -1.53
N LYS A 243 17.24 -9.36 -2.14
CA LYS A 243 16.77 -10.70 -2.50
C LYS A 243 17.81 -11.30 -3.45
N THR A 244 18.40 -12.40 -3.01
CA THR A 244 19.42 -13.17 -3.69
C THR A 244 19.16 -13.30 -5.20
N GLY A 245 20.03 -12.74 -6.02
CA GLY A 245 20.05 -12.96 -7.45
C GLY A 245 20.57 -11.82 -8.33
N ASP A 246 20.69 -10.61 -7.80
CA ASP A 246 21.16 -9.49 -8.62
C ASP A 246 22.34 -8.77 -7.96
N PRO A 247 23.53 -8.66 -8.60
CA PRO A 247 24.68 -7.97 -8.03
C PRO A 247 24.56 -6.45 -8.25
N ILE A 248 23.54 -5.81 -7.69
CA ILE A 248 23.46 -4.35 -7.71
C ILE A 248 23.95 -3.82 -6.37
N HIS A 249 25.13 -3.21 -6.41
CA HIS A 249 25.78 -2.60 -5.25
C HIS A 249 24.90 -1.51 -4.61
N PRO A 250 24.67 -1.54 -3.27
CA PRO A 250 23.78 -0.59 -2.58
C PRO A 250 24.27 0.86 -2.54
N LYS A 251 25.41 1.15 -3.16
CA LYS A 251 26.00 2.51 -3.19
C LYS A 251 25.36 3.49 -4.19
N TRP A 252 24.47 3.04 -5.06
CA TRP A 252 23.85 3.90 -6.08
C TRP A 252 22.56 4.58 -5.64
N PHE A 253 21.84 4.02 -4.68
CA PHE A 253 20.56 4.59 -4.24
C PHE A 253 20.69 5.77 -3.27
N LEU A 254 21.82 5.86 -2.54
CA LEU A 254 22.10 7.02 -1.69
C LEU A 254 22.52 8.29 -2.48
N SER A 255 22.91 8.14 -3.75
CA SER A 255 23.36 9.28 -4.56
C SER A 255 22.22 10.00 -5.31
N ILE A 256 21.07 9.35 -5.53
CA ILE A 256 19.94 9.95 -6.24
C ILE A 256 19.08 10.80 -5.30
N GLY A 257 18.94 10.42 -4.04
CA GLY A 257 18.21 11.21 -3.03
C GLY A 257 18.92 12.52 -2.62
N LEU A 258 20.26 12.54 -2.65
CA LEU A 258 21.05 13.74 -2.32
C LEU A 258 21.26 14.69 -3.51
N ALA A 259 21.13 14.23 -4.76
CA ALA A 259 21.27 15.08 -5.93
C ALA A 259 20.05 15.99 -6.15
N SER A 260 18.86 15.57 -5.75
CA SER A 260 17.64 16.39 -5.84
C SER A 260 17.61 17.52 -4.81
N LEU A 261 18.21 17.31 -3.63
CA LEU A 261 18.31 18.37 -2.60
C LEU A 261 19.36 19.44 -2.96
N SER A 262 20.40 19.07 -3.72
CA SER A 262 21.48 20.01 -4.12
C SER A 262 21.05 20.98 -5.21
N ILE A 263 20.09 20.62 -6.07
CA ILE A 263 19.61 21.48 -7.16
C ILE A 263 18.71 22.60 -6.62
N ILE A 264 17.96 22.36 -5.56
CA ILE A 264 17.09 23.39 -4.95
C ILE A 264 17.91 24.46 -4.20
N LEU A 265 19.06 24.09 -3.63
CA LEU A 265 19.95 25.04 -2.96
C LEU A 265 20.75 25.92 -3.93
N PHE A 266 21.03 25.45 -5.16
CA PHE A 266 21.78 26.23 -6.16
C PHE A 266 20.91 27.29 -6.83
N LEU A 267 19.61 27.11 -6.98
CA LEU A 267 18.69 28.07 -7.58
C LEU A 267 18.30 29.23 -6.66
N LYS A 268 18.61 29.15 -5.34
CA LYS A 268 18.33 30.22 -4.37
C LYS A 268 19.46 31.22 -4.18
N LYS A 269 20.64 31.03 -4.79
CA LYS A 269 21.84 31.84 -4.54
C LYS A 269 22.11 32.94 -5.57
N ASP A 270 21.39 33.00 -6.69
CA ASP A 270 21.68 33.94 -7.80
C ASP A 270 20.69 35.10 -7.97
N LYS A 271 19.95 35.50 -6.95
CA LYS A 271 19.18 36.76 -6.97
C LYS A 271 19.65 37.76 -5.91
N LYS A 272 20.94 38.16 -5.98
CA LYS A 272 21.41 39.45 -5.49
C LYS A 272 21.94 40.25 -6.70
N VAL A 273 21.04 40.82 -7.46
CA VAL A 273 21.40 41.81 -8.48
C VAL A 273 21.53 43.18 -7.81
N LYS A 274 22.67 43.78 -8.07
CA LYS A 274 23.12 45.10 -7.69
C LYS A 274 22.10 46.18 -8.09
N VAL A 275 21.64 46.97 -7.15
CA VAL A 275 21.11 48.31 -7.40
C VAL A 275 22.31 49.24 -7.46
N LYS A 276 22.61 49.80 -8.62
CA LYS A 276 23.50 50.95 -8.81
C LYS A 276 22.65 52.20 -8.74
N THR A 277 22.91 53.01 -7.73
CA THR A 277 22.49 54.41 -7.68
C THR A 277 23.32 55.25 -8.65
N ALA A 278 22.64 56.02 -9.45
CA ALA A 278 23.11 57.25 -10.03
C ALA A 278 22.08 58.35 -9.79
#